data_20c0a7fe1172e57b4f33dbd26edbb6b9
#
_entry.id   20c0a7fe1172e57b4f33dbd26edbb6b9
#
_cell.length_a   1.000
_cell.length_b   1.000
_cell.length_c   1.000
_cell.angle_alpha   90.00
_cell.angle_beta   90.00
_cell.angle_gamma   90.00
#
_symmetry.space_group_name_H-M   'P 1'
#
loop_
_entity.id
_entity.type
_entity.pdbx_description
1 polymer ?
#
loop_
_entity_poly.entity_id
_entity_poly.type
_entity_poly.pdbx_seq_one_letter_code
_entity_poly.pdbx_strand_id
1 'polypeptide(L)'
;MEEAVIKELTDNEQPVTVNQVLAMEHIMQSGYYNSVFGEDKKDTAKAETFLEKSGDRQTLEAAYDDLEEDAAKDLETAVAADDNQDYETIRDLRMRYREIGLIRNLSQRHDYRIPMVTEEGVGMIHLTLVQDAKEKGRISVHLNTQELGTVSVEAKVGSDSAELYGISDTSADKLSEKLEQAAEELKENNGFKEVEVHCQDIRTVRRVTYDKAAESVASDKLYKAAKTIVYALAGKTENA
;
A
#
# COMPACT_ATOMS: atom_id res chain seq x y z
N MET A 1 -20.47 5.11 -3.89
CA MET A 1 -19.55 3.98 -3.60
C MET A 1 -19.39 3.08 -4.82
N GLU A 2 -20.46 2.51 -5.36
CA GLU A 2 -20.43 1.60 -6.52
C GLU A 2 -19.70 2.18 -7.74
N GLU A 3 -19.91 3.45 -8.07
CA GLU A 3 -19.26 4.14 -9.18
C GLU A 3 -17.74 4.27 -8.96
N ALA A 4 -17.29 4.53 -7.72
CA ALA A 4 -15.88 4.59 -7.37
C ALA A 4 -15.21 3.22 -7.46
N VAL A 5 -15.89 2.15 -7.04
CA VAL A 5 -15.43 0.76 -7.14
C VAL A 5 -15.26 0.34 -8.60
N ILE A 6 -16.26 0.63 -9.43
CA ILE A 6 -16.21 0.31 -10.87
C ILE A 6 -15.08 1.08 -11.55
N LYS A 7 -14.91 2.35 -11.19
CA LYS A 7 -13.81 3.17 -11.70
C LYS A 7 -12.44 2.59 -11.32
N GLU A 8 -12.25 2.23 -10.06
CA GLU A 8 -10.98 1.63 -9.57
C GLU A 8 -10.65 0.33 -10.31
N LEU A 9 -11.64 -0.57 -10.48
CA LEU A 9 -11.47 -1.79 -11.26
C LEU A 9 -11.10 -1.49 -12.72
N THR A 10 -11.78 -0.53 -13.34
CA THR A 10 -11.57 -0.17 -14.74
C THR A 10 -10.21 0.49 -14.97
N ASP A 11 -9.82 1.42 -14.09
CA ASP A 11 -8.52 2.11 -14.17
C ASP A 11 -7.34 1.12 -14.02
N ASN A 12 -7.56 0.05 -13.26
CA ASN A 12 -6.59 -1.05 -13.09
C ASN A 12 -6.79 -2.22 -14.09
N GLU A 13 -7.59 -2.03 -15.15
CA GLU A 13 -7.89 -3.05 -16.18
C GLU A 13 -8.39 -4.39 -15.60
N GLN A 14 -9.07 -4.34 -14.47
CA GLN A 14 -9.67 -5.53 -13.86
C GLN A 14 -11.07 -5.78 -14.44
N PRO A 15 -11.48 -7.06 -14.57
CA PRO A 15 -12.81 -7.38 -15.05
C PRO A 15 -13.88 -6.90 -14.06
N VAL A 16 -14.90 -6.18 -14.56
CA VAL A 16 -16.03 -5.72 -13.76
C VAL A 16 -17.05 -6.83 -13.63
N THR A 17 -16.83 -7.76 -12.71
CA THR A 17 -17.77 -8.83 -12.36
C THR A 17 -18.33 -8.59 -10.96
N VAL A 18 -19.48 -9.20 -10.64
CA VAL A 18 -20.09 -9.10 -9.29
C VAL A 18 -19.09 -9.47 -8.18
N ASN A 19 -18.32 -10.53 -8.38
CA ASN A 19 -17.33 -10.97 -7.41
C ASN A 19 -16.19 -9.95 -7.23
N GLN A 20 -15.71 -9.35 -8.31
CA GLN A 20 -14.66 -8.32 -8.25
C GLN A 20 -15.18 -7.03 -7.62
N VAL A 21 -16.41 -6.63 -7.94
CA VAL A 21 -17.06 -5.46 -7.34
C VAL A 21 -17.20 -5.66 -5.84
N LEU A 22 -17.70 -6.81 -5.38
CA LEU A 22 -17.85 -7.11 -3.96
C LEU A 22 -16.50 -7.15 -3.22
N ALA A 23 -15.46 -7.77 -3.82
CA ALA A 23 -14.13 -7.82 -3.23
C ALA A 23 -13.52 -6.40 -3.14
N MET A 24 -13.59 -5.60 -4.20
CA MET A 24 -13.08 -4.23 -4.20
C MET A 24 -13.87 -3.33 -3.24
N GLU A 25 -15.19 -3.48 -3.19
CA GLU A 25 -16.03 -2.74 -2.24
C GLU A 25 -15.62 -3.03 -0.80
N HIS A 26 -15.38 -4.29 -0.46
CA HIS A 26 -14.93 -4.69 0.87
C HIS A 26 -13.53 -4.15 1.19
N ILE A 27 -12.59 -4.22 0.26
CA ILE A 27 -11.24 -3.61 0.39
C ILE A 27 -11.35 -2.09 0.63
N MET A 28 -12.23 -1.40 -0.09
CA MET A 28 -12.40 0.05 0.06
C MET A 28 -13.16 0.44 1.33
N GLN A 29 -14.14 -0.37 1.78
CA GLN A 29 -14.93 -0.10 2.99
C GLN A 29 -14.16 -0.38 4.27
N SER A 30 -13.28 -1.38 4.28
CA SER A 30 -12.45 -1.70 5.44
C SER A 30 -11.49 -0.56 5.82
N GLY A 31 -11.55 0.56 5.09
CA GLY A 31 -10.74 1.75 5.36
C GLY A 31 -9.24 1.45 5.32
N TYR A 32 -8.85 0.49 4.48
CA TYR A 32 -7.52 -0.13 4.44
C TYR A 32 -7.21 -1.02 5.65
N TYR A 33 -8.20 -1.31 6.52
CA TYR A 33 -8.04 -2.15 7.70
C TYR A 33 -8.48 -3.61 7.45
N ASN A 34 -7.64 -4.54 7.84
CA ASN A 34 -7.95 -5.91 8.29
C ASN A 34 -8.62 -6.92 7.36
N SER A 35 -9.02 -6.60 6.14
CA SER A 35 -9.76 -7.57 5.33
C SER A 35 -8.94 -8.79 4.92
N VAL A 36 -7.64 -8.61 4.72
CA VAL A 36 -6.77 -9.66 4.16
C VAL A 36 -5.96 -10.39 5.22
N PHE A 37 -5.49 -9.69 6.25
CA PHE A 37 -4.57 -10.25 7.25
C PHE A 37 -5.25 -10.63 8.57
N GLY A 38 -6.49 -10.19 8.83
CA GLY A 38 -7.25 -10.51 10.04
C GLY A 38 -6.75 -9.78 11.31
N GLU A 39 -7.45 -10.01 12.43
CA GLU A 39 -7.16 -9.37 13.72
C GLU A 39 -6.35 -10.25 14.68
N ASP A 40 -6.10 -11.51 14.34
CA ASP A 40 -5.43 -12.46 15.19
C ASP A 40 -3.90 -12.28 15.24
N LYS A 41 -3.27 -12.67 16.36
CA LYS A 41 -1.80 -12.63 16.53
C LYS A 41 -1.03 -13.40 15.45
N LYS A 42 -1.63 -14.45 14.86
CA LYS A 42 -1.05 -15.20 13.74
C LYS A 42 -0.98 -14.37 12.47
N ASP A 43 -1.95 -13.52 12.27
CA ASP A 43 -2.02 -12.65 11.10
C ASP A 43 -1.04 -11.48 11.22
N THR A 44 -0.75 -11.02 12.45
CA THR A 44 0.34 -10.06 12.71
C THR A 44 1.70 -10.62 12.27
N ALA A 45 2.02 -11.87 12.63
CA ALA A 45 3.26 -12.51 12.21
C ALA A 45 3.34 -12.72 10.69
N LYS A 46 2.21 -13.02 10.03
CA LYS A 46 2.13 -13.10 8.57
C LYS A 46 2.37 -11.74 7.93
N ALA A 47 1.81 -10.67 8.48
CA ALA A 47 1.99 -9.30 8.01
C ALA A 47 3.45 -8.85 8.16
N GLU A 48 4.11 -9.16 9.27
CA GLU A 48 5.54 -8.90 9.47
C GLU A 48 6.40 -9.63 8.44
N THR A 49 6.16 -10.93 8.24
CA THR A 49 6.86 -11.73 7.24
C THR A 49 6.65 -11.19 5.82
N PHE A 50 5.43 -10.73 5.50
CA PHE A 50 5.15 -10.10 4.21
C PHE A 50 5.94 -8.81 4.03
N LEU A 51 5.96 -7.96 5.05
CA LEU A 51 6.70 -6.70 5.01
C LEU A 51 8.22 -6.92 4.86
N GLU A 52 8.78 -7.93 5.52
CA GLU A 52 10.18 -8.33 5.35
C GLU A 52 10.48 -8.77 3.91
N LYS A 53 9.56 -9.53 3.29
CA LYS A 53 9.67 -9.96 1.89
C LYS A 53 9.48 -8.81 0.89
N SER A 54 8.95 -7.66 1.30
CA SER A 54 8.77 -6.49 0.44
C SER A 54 10.08 -5.73 0.12
N GLY A 55 11.24 -6.33 0.37
CA GLY A 55 12.56 -5.75 0.16
C GLY A 55 12.84 -5.29 -1.27
N ASP A 56 12.36 -6.03 -2.25
CA ASP A 56 12.40 -5.66 -3.66
C ASP A 56 11.08 -6.07 -4.35
N ARG A 57 10.90 -5.65 -5.61
CA ARG A 57 9.68 -5.91 -6.36
C ARG A 57 9.42 -7.40 -6.58
N GLN A 58 10.44 -8.19 -6.86
CA GLN A 58 10.28 -9.63 -7.18
C GLN A 58 9.88 -10.39 -5.92
N THR A 59 10.50 -10.09 -4.79
CA THR A 59 10.15 -10.70 -3.50
C THR A 59 8.76 -10.28 -3.03
N LEU A 60 8.33 -9.05 -3.32
CA LEU A 60 6.96 -8.60 -3.04
C LEU A 60 5.94 -9.34 -3.90
N GLU A 61 6.18 -9.50 -5.20
CA GLU A 61 5.31 -10.29 -6.08
C GLU A 61 5.20 -11.75 -5.59
N ALA A 62 6.32 -12.37 -5.21
CA ALA A 62 6.32 -13.71 -4.62
C ALA A 62 5.56 -13.78 -3.29
N ALA A 63 5.62 -12.73 -2.47
CA ALA A 63 4.87 -12.68 -1.21
C ALA A 63 3.34 -12.64 -1.43
N TYR A 64 2.87 -12.01 -2.52
CA TYR A 64 1.45 -12.07 -2.89
C TYR A 64 1.05 -13.45 -3.39
N ASP A 65 1.92 -14.14 -4.15
CA ASP A 65 1.67 -15.52 -4.60
C ASP A 65 1.57 -16.49 -3.41
N ASP A 66 2.49 -16.40 -2.45
CA ASP A 66 2.46 -17.19 -1.21
C ASP A 66 1.16 -16.93 -0.41
N LEU A 67 0.73 -15.67 -0.32
CA LEU A 67 -0.49 -15.29 0.40
C LEU A 67 -1.74 -15.85 -0.25
N GLU A 68 -1.82 -15.87 -1.59
CA GLU A 68 -2.93 -16.47 -2.34
C GLU A 68 -2.96 -17.97 -2.17
N GLU A 69 -1.79 -18.67 -2.21
CA GLU A 69 -1.68 -20.09 -1.99
C GLU A 69 -2.12 -20.49 -0.57
N ASP A 70 -1.72 -19.73 0.45
CA ASP A 70 -2.15 -19.96 1.84
C ASP A 70 -3.67 -19.81 1.99
N ALA A 71 -4.27 -18.76 1.40
CA ALA A 71 -5.72 -18.55 1.45
C ALA A 71 -6.49 -19.66 0.71
N ALA A 72 -5.95 -20.17 -0.39
CA ALA A 72 -6.53 -21.32 -1.09
C ALA A 72 -6.52 -22.58 -0.23
N LYS A 73 -5.39 -22.88 0.44
CA LYS A 73 -5.27 -24.02 1.37
C LYS A 73 -6.22 -23.91 2.57
N ASP A 74 -6.33 -22.71 3.14
CA ASP A 74 -7.27 -22.47 4.25
C ASP A 74 -8.72 -22.76 3.81
N LEU A 75 -9.11 -22.29 2.62
CA LEU A 75 -10.43 -22.53 2.06
C LEU A 75 -10.66 -24.03 1.73
N GLU A 76 -9.68 -24.71 1.10
CA GLU A 76 -9.77 -26.14 0.80
C GLU A 76 -9.92 -26.97 2.09
N THR A 77 -9.13 -26.64 3.12
CA THR A 77 -9.19 -27.31 4.43
C THR A 77 -10.55 -27.10 5.08
N ALA A 78 -11.09 -25.90 5.03
CA ALA A 78 -12.41 -25.61 5.58
C ALA A 78 -13.52 -26.33 4.84
N VAL A 79 -13.45 -26.43 3.52
CA VAL A 79 -14.44 -27.16 2.70
C VAL A 79 -14.35 -28.67 2.89
N ALA A 80 -13.13 -29.20 3.11
CA ALA A 80 -12.89 -30.65 3.31
C ALA A 80 -13.24 -31.13 4.74
N ALA A 81 -13.25 -30.26 5.72
CA ALA A 81 -13.62 -30.57 7.11
C ALA A 81 -15.13 -30.72 7.24
N ASP A 82 -15.65 -31.84 6.76
CA ASP A 82 -17.05 -32.21 6.65
C ASP A 82 -17.84 -32.03 7.98
N ASP A 83 -19.09 -31.62 7.87
CA ASP A 83 -20.21 -31.70 8.83
C ASP A 83 -20.39 -30.64 9.94
N ASN A 84 -19.46 -29.74 10.26
CA ASN A 84 -19.71 -28.76 11.34
C ASN A 84 -19.14 -27.36 11.14
N GLN A 85 -18.66 -27.03 9.97
CA GLN A 85 -18.23 -25.64 9.76
C GLN A 85 -19.42 -24.75 9.41
N ASP A 86 -19.55 -23.68 10.19
CA ASP A 86 -20.54 -22.64 9.96
C ASP A 86 -20.40 -22.08 8.54
N TYR A 87 -21.51 -21.99 7.83
CA TYR A 87 -21.59 -21.39 6.48
C TYR A 87 -20.92 -20.01 6.42
N GLU A 88 -20.97 -19.26 7.52
CA GLU A 88 -20.33 -17.95 7.65
C GLU A 88 -18.81 -18.05 7.51
N THR A 89 -18.16 -19.01 8.15
CA THR A 89 -16.71 -19.23 8.07
C THR A 89 -16.27 -19.52 6.62
N ILE A 90 -17.00 -20.39 5.90
CA ILE A 90 -16.68 -20.70 4.50
C ILE A 90 -16.91 -19.47 3.60
N ARG A 91 -17.95 -18.70 3.86
CA ARG A 91 -18.23 -17.47 3.12
C ARG A 91 -17.10 -16.46 3.30
N ASP A 92 -16.64 -16.26 4.52
CA ASP A 92 -15.59 -15.30 4.86
C ASP A 92 -14.23 -15.72 4.29
N LEU A 93 -13.88 -17.01 4.35
CA LEU A 93 -12.68 -17.54 3.69
C LEU A 93 -12.74 -17.39 2.15
N ARG A 94 -13.91 -17.57 1.53
CA ARG A 94 -14.09 -17.32 0.09
C ARG A 94 -13.92 -15.83 -0.25
N MET A 95 -14.43 -14.93 0.60
CA MET A 95 -14.27 -13.50 0.39
C MET A 95 -12.79 -13.13 0.50
N ARG A 96 -12.12 -13.56 1.56
CA ARG A 96 -10.68 -13.36 1.78
C ARG A 96 -9.84 -13.85 0.58
N TYR A 97 -10.08 -15.06 0.09
CA TYR A 97 -9.39 -15.57 -1.09
C TYR A 97 -9.58 -14.69 -2.33
N ARG A 98 -10.80 -14.19 -2.56
CA ARG A 98 -11.08 -13.28 -3.69
C ARG A 98 -10.39 -11.93 -3.55
N GLU A 99 -10.34 -11.39 -2.33
CA GLU A 99 -9.67 -10.13 -2.03
C GLU A 99 -8.17 -10.25 -2.27
N ILE A 100 -7.55 -11.33 -1.79
CA ILE A 100 -6.12 -11.58 -2.00
C ILE A 100 -5.82 -11.72 -3.50
N GLY A 101 -6.60 -12.50 -4.23
CA GLY A 101 -6.45 -12.62 -5.68
C GLY A 101 -6.61 -11.28 -6.43
N LEU A 102 -7.54 -10.43 -5.99
CA LEU A 102 -7.69 -9.08 -6.54
C LEU A 102 -6.48 -8.20 -6.22
N ILE A 103 -6.02 -8.16 -4.96
CA ILE A 103 -4.85 -7.40 -4.53
C ILE A 103 -3.59 -7.83 -5.29
N ARG A 104 -3.40 -9.14 -5.48
CA ARG A 104 -2.31 -9.67 -6.31
C ARG A 104 -2.40 -9.18 -7.75
N ASN A 105 -3.59 -9.18 -8.37
CA ASN A 105 -3.76 -8.66 -9.73
C ASN A 105 -3.49 -7.15 -9.81
N LEU A 106 -3.88 -6.37 -8.81
CA LEU A 106 -3.59 -4.94 -8.71
C LEU A 106 -2.08 -4.69 -8.60
N SER A 107 -1.35 -5.52 -7.85
CA SER A 107 0.11 -5.37 -7.69
C SER A 107 0.86 -5.48 -9.02
N GLN A 108 0.36 -6.26 -9.98
CA GLN A 108 0.91 -6.34 -11.34
C GLN A 108 0.79 -5.02 -12.11
N ARG A 109 -0.10 -4.12 -11.67
CA ARG A 109 -0.31 -2.77 -12.21
C ARG A 109 0.34 -1.69 -11.34
N HIS A 110 1.26 -2.09 -10.46
CA HIS A 110 1.94 -1.18 -9.53
C HIS A 110 1.02 -0.49 -8.51
N ASP A 111 -0.12 -1.11 -8.23
CA ASP A 111 -1.02 -0.77 -7.14
C ASP A 111 -0.88 -1.83 -6.04
N TYR A 112 -0.22 -1.48 -4.95
CA TYR A 112 0.17 -2.40 -3.90
C TYR A 112 -0.64 -2.14 -2.63
N ARG A 113 -1.06 -3.22 -1.98
CA ARG A 113 -1.67 -3.22 -0.65
C ARG A 113 -0.70 -3.89 0.31
N ILE A 114 0.06 -3.09 1.06
CA ILE A 114 1.15 -3.56 1.92
C ILE A 114 0.66 -3.56 3.36
N PRO A 115 0.69 -4.70 4.06
CA PRO A 115 0.31 -4.74 5.47
C PRO A 115 1.33 -3.98 6.32
N MET A 116 0.84 -3.28 7.33
CA MET A 116 1.64 -2.58 8.32
C MET A 116 1.20 -3.01 9.71
N VAL A 117 2.12 -3.49 10.52
CA VAL A 117 1.84 -3.81 11.92
C VAL A 117 1.83 -2.54 12.74
N THR A 118 0.74 -2.28 13.45
CA THR A 118 0.56 -1.15 14.35
C THR A 118 0.26 -1.65 15.76
N GLU A 119 0.23 -0.77 16.75
CA GLU A 119 -0.16 -1.12 18.12
C GLU A 119 -1.60 -1.66 18.22
N GLU A 120 -2.47 -1.32 17.28
CA GLU A 120 -3.88 -1.73 17.22
C GLU A 120 -4.11 -3.04 16.44
N GLY A 121 -3.09 -3.55 15.77
CA GLY A 121 -3.18 -4.72 14.90
C GLY A 121 -2.53 -4.49 13.55
N VAL A 122 -3.10 -5.09 12.51
CA VAL A 122 -2.57 -4.97 11.14
C VAL A 122 -3.35 -3.90 10.38
N GLY A 123 -2.66 -2.83 10.01
CA GLY A 123 -3.14 -1.82 9.07
C GLY A 123 -2.73 -2.14 7.63
N MET A 124 -3.19 -1.35 6.68
CA MET A 124 -2.84 -1.49 5.27
C MET A 124 -2.33 -0.17 4.70
N ILE A 125 -1.20 -0.23 4.01
CA ILE A 125 -0.69 0.86 3.20
C ILE A 125 -1.13 0.64 1.76
N HIS A 126 -1.78 1.62 1.18
CA HIS A 126 -2.04 1.66 -0.25
C HIS A 126 -0.92 2.43 -0.93
N LEU A 127 -0.16 1.76 -1.76
CA LEU A 127 0.96 2.31 -2.51
C LEU A 127 0.70 2.18 -4.00
N THR A 128 0.70 3.30 -4.73
CA THR A 128 0.62 3.29 -6.18
C THR A 128 1.87 3.91 -6.79
N LEU A 129 2.46 3.24 -7.77
CA LEU A 129 3.60 3.73 -8.53
C LEU A 129 3.17 4.00 -9.97
N VAL A 130 3.42 5.21 -10.45
CA VAL A 130 3.13 5.61 -11.82
C VAL A 130 4.42 6.09 -12.49
N GLN A 131 4.71 5.54 -13.65
CA GLN A 131 5.78 6.03 -14.52
C GLN A 131 5.12 6.50 -15.83
N ASP A 132 5.23 7.77 -16.15
CA ASP A 132 4.63 8.31 -17.37
C ASP A 132 5.48 8.00 -18.63
N ALA A 133 4.93 8.31 -19.81
CA ALA A 133 5.62 8.10 -21.09
C ALA A 133 6.94 8.88 -21.25
N LYS A 134 7.22 9.81 -20.32
CA LYS A 134 8.49 10.56 -20.23
C LYS A 134 9.36 10.04 -19.09
N GLU A 135 9.06 8.83 -18.59
CA GLU A 135 9.76 8.16 -17.49
C GLU A 135 9.76 8.96 -16.16
N LYS A 136 8.81 9.88 -15.98
CA LYS A 136 8.64 10.59 -14.72
C LYS A 136 7.96 9.69 -13.71
N GLY A 137 8.56 9.57 -12.53
CA GLY A 137 8.05 8.76 -11.46
C GLY A 137 7.11 9.53 -10.54
N ARG A 138 6.00 8.90 -10.17
CA ARG A 138 5.11 9.34 -9.11
C ARG A 138 4.86 8.20 -8.15
N ILE A 139 4.88 8.50 -6.86
CA ILE A 139 4.54 7.59 -5.79
C ILE A 139 3.36 8.20 -5.06
N SER A 140 2.28 7.44 -4.86
CA SER A 140 1.15 7.81 -4.01
C SER A 140 1.05 6.80 -2.88
N VAL A 141 1.03 7.27 -1.63
CA VAL A 141 0.91 6.44 -0.43
C VAL A 141 -0.27 6.93 0.38
N HIS A 142 -1.18 6.02 0.71
CA HIS A 142 -2.31 6.29 1.58
C HIS A 142 -2.31 5.29 2.73
N LEU A 143 -2.46 5.78 3.95
CA LEU A 143 -2.58 4.96 5.15
C LEU A 143 -3.42 5.66 6.20
N ASN A 144 -3.85 4.88 7.20
CA ASN A 144 -4.52 5.42 8.39
C ASN A 144 -3.90 4.78 9.63
N THR A 145 -3.51 5.59 10.61
CA THR A 145 -2.95 5.16 11.89
C THR A 145 -3.48 6.05 13.01
N GLN A 146 -3.48 5.55 14.25
CA GLN A 146 -3.83 6.41 15.40
C GLN A 146 -2.90 7.60 15.55
N GLU A 147 -1.61 7.40 15.29
CA GLU A 147 -0.59 8.42 15.48
C GLU A 147 -0.71 9.58 14.47
N LEU A 148 -0.93 9.25 13.20
CA LEU A 148 -0.92 10.20 12.10
C LEU A 148 -2.32 10.50 11.56
N GLY A 149 -3.35 9.73 11.97
CA GLY A 149 -4.67 9.79 11.35
C GLY A 149 -4.65 9.28 9.91
N THR A 150 -5.53 9.82 9.09
CA THR A 150 -5.56 9.57 7.65
C THR A 150 -4.44 10.37 6.98
N VAL A 151 -3.52 9.65 6.36
CA VAL A 151 -2.35 10.22 5.68
C VAL A 151 -2.42 9.98 4.19
N SER A 152 -2.09 11.00 3.43
CA SER A 152 -1.82 10.91 2.00
C SER A 152 -0.46 11.53 1.70
N VAL A 153 0.41 10.78 1.07
CA VAL A 153 1.72 11.26 0.61
C VAL A 153 1.81 11.08 -0.90
N GLU A 154 2.11 12.17 -1.58
CA GLU A 154 2.45 12.18 -3.00
C GLU A 154 3.93 12.51 -3.15
N ALA A 155 4.67 11.70 -3.89
CA ALA A 155 6.05 12.01 -4.22
C ALA A 155 6.24 12.07 -5.74
N LYS A 156 6.97 13.10 -6.18
CA LYS A 156 7.49 13.19 -7.54
C LYS A 156 8.94 12.79 -7.50
N VAL A 157 9.32 11.85 -8.33
CA VAL A 157 10.65 11.27 -8.33
C VAL A 157 11.27 11.44 -9.70
N GLY A 158 12.43 12.10 -9.72
CA GLY A 158 13.31 12.23 -10.88
C GLY A 158 14.55 11.37 -10.75
N SER A 159 15.53 11.57 -11.64
CA SER A 159 16.80 10.84 -11.61
C SER A 159 17.60 11.13 -10.35
N ASP A 160 17.67 12.40 -9.94
CA ASP A 160 18.52 12.88 -8.86
C ASP A 160 17.78 13.70 -7.80
N SER A 161 16.47 13.94 -7.99
CA SER A 161 15.65 14.75 -7.09
C SER A 161 14.32 14.08 -6.76
N ALA A 162 13.79 14.37 -5.58
CA ALA A 162 12.44 13.99 -5.18
C ALA A 162 11.74 15.14 -4.45
N GLU A 163 10.43 15.26 -4.64
CA GLU A 163 9.57 16.20 -3.92
C GLU A 163 8.49 15.39 -3.21
N LEU A 164 8.43 15.47 -1.88
CA LEU A 164 7.47 14.76 -1.04
C LEU A 164 6.40 15.73 -0.54
N TYR A 165 5.14 15.41 -0.76
CA TYR A 165 3.99 16.19 -0.32
C TYR A 165 3.13 15.34 0.61
N GLY A 166 3.11 15.69 1.88
CA GLY A 166 2.35 14.98 2.91
C GLY A 166 1.13 15.76 3.38
N ILE A 167 0.03 15.06 3.56
CA ILE A 167 -1.21 15.57 4.16
C ILE A 167 -1.63 14.62 5.26
N SER A 168 -1.92 15.14 6.46
CA SER A 168 -2.47 14.40 7.59
C SER A 168 -3.70 15.14 8.12
N ASP A 169 -4.71 14.41 8.58
CA ASP A 169 -5.88 14.97 9.23
C ASP A 169 -5.70 15.18 10.75
N THR A 170 -4.63 14.62 11.33
CA THR A 170 -4.38 14.65 12.77
C THR A 170 -3.12 15.44 13.14
N SER A 171 -1.97 15.16 12.51
CA SER A 171 -0.70 15.79 12.86
C SER A 171 0.22 15.96 11.65
N ALA A 172 0.23 17.16 11.09
CA ALA A 172 1.15 17.53 10.02
C ALA A 172 2.61 17.56 10.51
N ASP A 173 2.85 17.95 11.77
CA ASP A 173 4.21 18.04 12.35
C ASP A 173 4.86 16.66 12.44
N LYS A 174 4.15 15.65 12.99
CA LYS A 174 4.66 14.28 13.05
C LYS A 174 4.86 13.66 11.68
N LEU A 175 3.96 13.95 10.74
CA LEU A 175 4.12 13.53 9.35
C LEU A 175 5.37 14.17 8.74
N SER A 176 5.63 15.45 9.01
CA SER A 176 6.82 16.15 8.54
C SER A 176 8.10 15.47 9.06
N GLU A 177 8.16 15.17 10.36
CA GLU A 177 9.31 14.46 10.96
C GLU A 177 9.59 13.12 10.25
N LYS A 178 8.56 12.32 9.99
CA LYS A 178 8.71 11.03 9.28
C LYS A 178 9.13 11.20 7.82
N LEU A 179 8.61 12.20 7.13
CA LEU A 179 9.01 12.49 5.75
C LEU A 179 10.40 13.12 5.65
N GLU A 180 10.83 13.90 6.65
CA GLU A 180 12.20 14.39 6.73
C GLU A 180 13.19 13.24 6.95
N GLN A 181 12.85 12.26 7.82
CA GLN A 181 13.62 11.03 7.95
C GLN A 181 13.71 10.28 6.61
N ALA A 182 12.57 10.10 5.92
CA ALA A 182 12.57 9.48 4.59
C ALA A 182 13.45 10.25 3.60
N ALA A 183 13.44 11.58 3.65
CA ALA A 183 14.26 12.42 2.78
C ALA A 183 15.76 12.25 3.03
N GLU A 184 16.18 12.11 4.28
CA GLU A 184 17.57 11.81 4.63
C GLU A 184 17.98 10.43 4.11
N GLU A 185 17.16 9.39 4.35
CA GLU A 185 17.42 8.04 3.85
C GLU A 185 17.46 7.98 2.31
N LEU A 186 16.59 8.74 1.62
CA LEU A 186 16.61 8.86 0.16
C LEU A 186 17.93 9.44 -0.36
N LYS A 187 18.49 10.44 0.34
CA LYS A 187 19.78 11.02 -0.01
C LYS A 187 20.94 10.05 0.24
N GLU A 188 20.95 9.40 1.39
CA GLU A 188 22.04 8.54 1.83
C GLU A 188 22.08 7.20 1.07
N ASN A 189 20.92 6.52 0.95
CA ASN A 189 20.84 5.14 0.49
C ASN A 189 20.38 5.00 -0.98
N ASN A 190 19.63 5.98 -1.48
CA ASN A 190 19.03 5.90 -2.84
C ASN A 190 19.67 6.86 -3.85
N GLY A 191 20.68 7.63 -3.43
CA GLY A 191 21.49 8.48 -4.32
C GLY A 191 20.75 9.69 -4.89
N PHE A 192 19.77 10.22 -4.15
CA PHE A 192 19.14 11.49 -4.47
C PHE A 192 20.01 12.65 -3.98
N LYS A 193 20.21 13.68 -4.80
CA LYS A 193 20.98 14.87 -4.44
C LYS A 193 20.12 15.90 -3.72
N GLU A 194 18.86 16.03 -4.15
CA GLU A 194 17.90 16.98 -3.62
C GLU A 194 16.61 16.26 -3.27
N VAL A 195 16.16 16.42 -2.04
CA VAL A 195 14.84 15.96 -1.59
C VAL A 195 14.17 17.09 -0.83
N GLU A 196 13.02 17.54 -1.32
CA GLU A 196 12.20 18.56 -0.69
C GLU A 196 10.99 17.92 -0.01
N VAL A 197 10.65 18.38 1.19
CA VAL A 197 9.50 17.89 1.98
C VAL A 197 8.53 19.04 2.21
N HIS A 198 7.26 18.80 1.94
CA HIS A 198 6.16 19.73 2.14
C HIS A 198 5.02 19.00 2.86
N CYS A 199 4.72 19.40 4.09
CA CYS A 199 3.61 18.87 4.86
C CYS A 199 2.54 19.94 5.12
N GLN A 200 1.28 19.53 5.04
CA GLN A 200 0.13 20.41 5.28
C GLN A 200 -0.95 19.68 6.09
N ASP A 201 -1.64 20.44 6.93
CA ASP A 201 -2.90 19.99 7.52
C ASP A 201 -3.99 19.96 6.43
N ILE A 202 -4.82 18.92 6.43
CA ILE A 202 -5.92 18.76 5.46
C ILE A 202 -6.85 19.98 5.41
N ARG A 203 -6.94 20.75 6.51
CA ARG A 203 -7.75 21.95 6.61
C ARG A 203 -7.19 23.14 5.83
N THR A 204 -5.93 23.09 5.43
CA THR A 204 -5.20 24.18 4.77
C THR A 204 -4.86 23.91 3.31
N VAL A 205 -5.33 22.78 2.76
CA VAL A 205 -4.96 22.33 1.41
C VAL A 205 -5.33 23.40 0.36
N ARG A 206 -4.32 24.09 -0.12
CA ARG A 206 -4.36 24.76 -1.43
C ARG A 206 -3.96 23.73 -2.49
N ARG A 207 -4.75 23.64 -3.55
CA ARG A 207 -4.41 22.83 -4.73
C ARG A 207 -2.98 23.14 -5.17
N VAL A 208 -2.07 22.21 -4.96
CA VAL A 208 -0.68 22.35 -5.45
C VAL A 208 -0.71 22.02 -6.93
N THR A 209 -0.52 23.02 -7.78
CA THR A 209 -0.34 22.84 -9.22
C THR A 209 1.12 22.44 -9.47
N TYR A 210 1.31 21.27 -10.04
CA TYR A 210 2.60 20.64 -10.23
C TYR A 210 3.19 21.00 -11.59
N ASP A 211 4.09 21.95 -11.65
CA ASP A 211 4.62 22.50 -12.91
C ASP A 211 6.13 22.34 -13.12
N LYS A 212 6.83 21.56 -12.32
CA LYS A 212 8.24 21.23 -12.63
C LYS A 212 8.32 19.91 -13.39
N ALA A 213 9.03 19.95 -14.52
CA ALA A 213 9.35 18.77 -15.31
C ALA A 213 10.29 17.87 -14.48
N ALA A 214 9.77 16.76 -13.94
CA ALA A 214 10.62 15.73 -13.36
C ALA A 214 11.46 15.08 -14.47
N GLU A 215 12.71 14.76 -14.17
CA GLU A 215 13.58 13.99 -15.05
C GLU A 215 13.17 12.51 -15.04
N SER A 216 13.63 11.76 -16.05
CA SER A 216 13.42 10.31 -16.14
C SER A 216 13.97 9.56 -14.92
N VAL A 217 13.24 8.59 -14.42
CA VAL A 217 13.63 7.72 -13.30
C VAL A 217 13.47 6.24 -13.67
N ALA A 218 14.46 5.42 -13.35
CA ALA A 218 14.36 3.97 -13.55
C ALA A 218 13.34 3.35 -12.59
N SER A 219 12.58 2.34 -13.04
CA SER A 219 11.57 1.64 -12.25
C SER A 219 12.08 1.13 -10.91
N ASP A 220 13.29 0.55 -10.87
CA ASP A 220 13.87 0.04 -9.63
C ASP A 220 14.20 1.17 -8.64
N LYS A 221 14.64 2.33 -9.15
CA LYS A 221 14.89 3.50 -8.30
C LYS A 221 13.58 4.05 -7.74
N LEU A 222 12.51 4.06 -8.56
CA LEU A 222 11.19 4.48 -8.11
C LEU A 222 10.64 3.56 -7.02
N TYR A 223 10.80 2.24 -7.18
CA TYR A 223 10.38 1.26 -6.18
C TYR A 223 11.17 1.43 -4.86
N LYS A 224 12.49 1.59 -4.93
CA LYS A 224 13.32 1.83 -3.75
C LYS A 224 12.91 3.11 -3.02
N ALA A 225 12.65 4.19 -3.73
CA ALA A 225 12.17 5.44 -3.14
C ALA A 225 10.80 5.24 -2.44
N ALA A 226 9.89 4.51 -3.07
CA ALA A 226 8.60 4.18 -2.47
C ALA A 226 8.75 3.36 -1.19
N LYS A 227 9.62 2.34 -1.19
CA LYS A 227 9.92 1.53 -0.02
C LYS A 227 10.45 2.37 1.13
N THR A 228 11.42 3.26 0.89
CA THR A 228 11.95 4.16 1.91
C THR A 228 10.85 5.03 2.53
N ILE A 229 9.97 5.62 1.71
CA ILE A 229 8.84 6.41 2.21
C ILE A 229 7.88 5.55 3.06
N VAL A 230 7.52 4.36 2.59
CA VAL A 230 6.63 3.43 3.30
C VAL A 230 7.24 3.02 4.65
N TYR A 231 8.54 2.71 4.69
CA TYR A 231 9.22 2.30 5.92
C TYR A 231 9.28 3.43 6.95
N ALA A 232 9.62 4.65 6.53
CA ALA A 232 9.61 5.81 7.42
C ALA A 232 8.20 6.08 7.99
N LEU A 233 7.15 5.99 7.18
CA LEU A 233 5.76 6.13 7.62
C LEU A 233 5.35 5.02 8.59
N ALA A 234 5.82 3.79 8.38
CA ALA A 234 5.61 2.64 9.27
C ALA A 234 6.47 2.68 10.56
N GLY A 235 7.33 3.69 10.73
CA GLY A 235 8.25 3.79 11.88
C GLY A 235 9.35 2.72 11.87
N LYS A 236 9.72 2.21 10.68
CA LYS A 236 10.82 1.24 10.48
C LYS A 236 11.98 1.92 9.77
N THR A 237 13.20 1.49 10.08
CA THR A 237 14.41 1.87 9.35
C THR A 237 14.82 0.76 8.40
N GLU A 238 15.41 1.09 7.25
CA GLU A 238 15.81 0.11 6.22
C GLU A 238 16.93 -0.86 6.69
N ASN A 239 17.53 -0.57 7.83
CA ASN A 239 18.66 -1.32 8.42
C ASN A 239 18.28 -2.13 9.68
N ALA A 240 17.00 -2.38 9.94
CA ALA A 240 16.54 -3.15 11.11
C ALA A 240 16.25 -4.60 10.73
#